data_5ba10330de6953148472ef01fe49f839
#
_entry.id   5ba10330de6953148472ef01fe49f839
#
_cell.length_a   1.000
_cell.length_b   1.000
_cell.length_c   1.000
_cell.angle_alpha   90.00
_cell.angle_beta   90.00
_cell.angle_gamma   90.00
#
_symmetry.space_group_name_H-M   'P 1'
#
loop_
_entity.id
_entity.type
_entity.pdbx_description
1 polymer ?
#
loop_
_entity_poly.entity_id
_entity_poly.type
_entity_poly.pdbx_seq_one_letter_code
_entity_poly.pdbx_strand_id
1 'polypeptide(L)'
;MPKIGISSYCLAGPLERGEMDLPAVMRWAKENGAEHLELVPIGYTLLENEALCRQVAEASKELALPLSNYAIPADVLKWDEEERRAEIRAIQAHVDVAARLGIARMRHDIASFARPRESDTPADFEKEFFMMVEAAAEVADYAARYGITTMVENHGFFVNGSDRIIRLAEAVNRPNFKMCLDTGNLLCVDEPPETSI
;
A
#
# COMPACT_ATOMS: atom_id res chain seq x y z
N MET A 1 -13.38 -14.42 -15.07
CA MET A 1 -11.92 -14.29 -15.17
C MET A 1 -11.47 -13.17 -14.24
N PRO A 2 -10.28 -13.22 -13.66
CA PRO A 2 -9.77 -12.09 -12.90
C PRO A 2 -9.64 -10.88 -13.84
N LYS A 3 -9.88 -9.70 -13.29
CA LYS A 3 -9.66 -8.44 -14.01
C LYS A 3 -8.18 -8.11 -14.03
N ILE A 4 -7.71 -7.55 -15.15
CA ILE A 4 -6.33 -7.12 -15.33
C ILE A 4 -6.26 -5.62 -15.11
N GLY A 5 -5.41 -5.21 -14.17
CA GLY A 5 -5.14 -3.81 -13.89
C GLY A 5 -3.68 -3.45 -14.04
N ILE A 6 -3.39 -2.18 -13.90
CA ILE A 6 -2.03 -1.66 -13.85
C ILE A 6 -1.85 -0.79 -12.61
N SER A 7 -0.63 -0.72 -12.10
CA SER A 7 -0.25 0.25 -11.08
C SER A 7 0.32 1.51 -11.73
N SER A 8 -0.01 2.69 -11.21
CA SER A 8 0.62 3.96 -11.64
C SER A 8 2.13 3.95 -11.40
N TYR A 9 2.61 3.07 -10.51
CA TYR A 9 4.03 2.82 -10.30
C TYR A 9 4.78 2.42 -11.58
N CYS A 10 4.12 1.67 -12.48
CA CYS A 10 4.71 1.28 -13.77
C CYS A 10 5.09 2.49 -14.65
N LEU A 11 4.51 3.65 -14.38
CA LEU A 11 4.76 4.91 -15.07
C LEU A 11 5.41 5.96 -14.15
N ALA A 12 6.05 5.52 -13.05
CA ALA A 12 6.73 6.41 -12.11
C ALA A 12 7.78 7.31 -12.79
N GLY A 13 8.60 6.76 -13.69
CA GLY A 13 9.60 7.56 -14.41
C GLY A 13 9.02 8.75 -15.19
N PRO A 14 8.04 8.56 -16.08
CA PRO A 14 7.33 9.66 -16.74
C PRO A 14 6.67 10.64 -15.79
N LEU A 15 6.07 10.18 -14.68
CA LEU A 15 5.45 11.02 -13.66
C LEU A 15 6.49 11.90 -12.96
N GLU A 16 7.61 11.34 -12.53
CA GLU A 16 8.68 12.07 -11.85
C GLU A 16 9.36 13.11 -12.76
N ARG A 17 9.48 12.82 -14.04
CA ARG A 17 10.05 13.79 -15.02
C ARG A 17 9.03 14.81 -15.50
N GLY A 18 7.77 14.73 -15.06
CA GLY A 18 6.71 15.64 -15.52
C GLY A 18 6.31 15.46 -16.98
N GLU A 19 6.65 14.33 -17.59
CA GLU A 19 6.25 13.98 -18.96
C GLU A 19 4.77 13.55 -19.04
N MET A 20 4.23 13.03 -17.94
CA MET A 20 2.83 12.67 -17.75
C MET A 20 2.34 13.19 -16.40
N ASP A 21 1.10 13.63 -16.38
CA ASP A 21 0.33 13.82 -15.15
C ASP A 21 -0.52 12.58 -14.83
N LEU A 22 -1.07 12.50 -13.64
CA LEU A 22 -1.88 11.34 -13.23
C LEU A 22 -3.11 11.10 -14.14
N PRO A 23 -3.89 12.13 -14.56
CA PRO A 23 -4.94 11.96 -15.56
C PRO A 23 -4.44 11.41 -16.91
N ALA A 24 -3.24 11.75 -17.35
CA ALA A 24 -2.65 11.19 -18.56
C ALA A 24 -2.29 9.71 -18.37
N VAL A 25 -1.76 9.32 -17.21
CA VAL A 25 -1.54 7.91 -16.84
C VAL A 25 -2.86 7.13 -16.88
N MET A 26 -3.95 7.69 -16.36
CA MET A 26 -5.27 7.05 -16.35
C MET A 26 -5.79 6.82 -17.78
N ARG A 27 -5.66 7.81 -18.65
CA ARG A 27 -6.03 7.66 -20.08
C ARG A 27 -5.18 6.58 -20.76
N TRP A 28 -3.87 6.65 -20.57
CA TRP A 28 -2.96 5.65 -21.12
C TRP A 28 -3.29 4.23 -20.66
N ALA A 29 -3.53 4.04 -19.35
CA ALA A 29 -3.91 2.74 -18.81
C ALA A 29 -5.18 2.20 -19.47
N LYS A 30 -6.22 3.05 -19.62
CA LYS A 30 -7.47 2.67 -20.27
C LYS A 30 -7.28 2.30 -21.75
N GLU A 31 -6.52 3.09 -22.49
CA GLU A 31 -6.23 2.87 -23.92
C GLU A 31 -5.43 1.58 -24.15
N ASN A 32 -4.63 1.16 -23.16
CA ASN A 32 -3.86 -0.08 -23.19
C ASN A 32 -4.57 -1.28 -22.53
N GLY A 33 -5.88 -1.18 -22.32
CA GLY A 33 -6.72 -2.30 -21.93
C GLY A 33 -6.79 -2.60 -20.43
N ALA A 34 -6.31 -1.71 -19.57
CA ALA A 34 -6.47 -1.87 -18.13
C ALA A 34 -7.96 -1.81 -17.75
N GLU A 35 -8.40 -2.73 -16.91
CA GLU A 35 -9.75 -2.78 -16.37
C GLU A 35 -9.90 -2.05 -15.03
N HIS A 36 -8.78 -1.78 -14.34
CA HIS A 36 -8.69 -0.99 -13.13
C HIS A 36 -7.28 -0.41 -12.96
N LEU A 37 -7.14 0.58 -12.08
CA LEU A 37 -5.87 1.23 -11.77
C LEU A 37 -5.61 1.20 -10.27
N GLU A 38 -4.38 0.87 -9.89
CA GLU A 38 -3.83 1.14 -8.58
C GLU A 38 -3.11 2.49 -8.59
N LEU A 39 -3.31 3.28 -7.55
CA LEU A 39 -2.60 4.55 -7.35
C LEU A 39 -1.42 4.36 -6.40
N VAL A 40 -0.24 4.77 -6.84
CA VAL A 40 0.99 4.87 -6.04
C VAL A 40 1.51 6.30 -6.21
N PRO A 41 1.57 7.12 -5.15
CA PRO A 41 1.91 8.55 -5.25
C PRO A 41 3.41 8.77 -5.44
N ILE A 42 3.90 8.54 -6.66
CA ILE A 42 5.27 8.82 -7.10
C ILE A 42 5.20 9.89 -8.18
N GLY A 43 5.96 10.98 -8.01
CA GLY A 43 5.92 12.15 -8.90
C GLY A 43 4.68 13.02 -8.72
N TYR A 44 3.79 12.68 -7.79
CA TYR A 44 2.62 13.49 -7.41
C TYR A 44 2.24 13.22 -5.94
N THR A 45 1.42 14.12 -5.37
CA THR A 45 0.79 13.88 -4.06
C THR A 45 -0.71 14.10 -4.14
N LEU A 46 -1.46 13.28 -3.42
CA LEU A 46 -2.90 13.41 -3.20
C LEU A 46 -3.21 13.98 -1.80
N LEU A 47 -2.23 13.99 -0.90
CA LEU A 47 -2.34 14.66 0.38
C LEU A 47 -2.49 16.17 0.15
N GLU A 48 -3.45 16.78 0.84
CA GLU A 48 -3.73 18.24 0.78
C GLU A 48 -3.94 18.78 -0.65
N ASN A 49 -4.19 17.89 -1.62
CA ASN A 49 -4.39 18.23 -3.04
C ASN A 49 -5.82 17.88 -3.49
N GLU A 50 -6.78 18.62 -3.01
CA GLU A 50 -8.20 18.42 -3.34
C GLU A 50 -8.51 18.59 -4.83
N ALA A 51 -7.77 19.47 -5.51
CA ALA A 51 -7.95 19.69 -6.94
C ALA A 51 -7.60 18.43 -7.73
N LEU A 52 -6.45 17.82 -7.44
CA LEU A 52 -6.03 16.58 -8.09
C LEU A 52 -6.95 15.41 -7.70
N CYS A 53 -7.38 15.32 -6.44
CA CYS A 53 -8.34 14.30 -6.02
C CYS A 53 -9.64 14.38 -6.83
N ARG A 54 -10.18 15.58 -7.07
CA ARG A 54 -11.38 15.78 -7.91
C ARG A 54 -11.12 15.34 -9.37
N GLN A 55 -10.00 15.76 -9.97
CA GLN A 55 -9.64 15.38 -11.32
C GLN A 55 -9.52 13.86 -11.49
N VAL A 56 -8.89 13.18 -10.53
CA VAL A 56 -8.75 11.72 -10.51
C VAL A 56 -10.11 11.03 -10.39
N ALA A 57 -10.98 11.51 -9.50
CA ALA A 57 -12.30 10.94 -9.34
C ALA A 57 -13.19 11.13 -10.58
N GLU A 58 -13.09 12.28 -11.25
CA GLU A 58 -13.77 12.57 -12.50
C GLU A 58 -13.24 11.68 -13.64
N ALA A 59 -11.92 11.63 -13.82
CA ALA A 59 -11.27 10.80 -14.82
C ALA A 59 -11.60 9.30 -14.66
N SER A 60 -11.64 8.81 -13.41
CA SER A 60 -12.04 7.42 -13.13
C SER A 60 -13.45 7.11 -13.64
N LYS A 61 -14.39 8.04 -13.45
CA LYS A 61 -15.77 7.90 -13.94
C LYS A 61 -15.87 8.00 -15.45
N GLU A 62 -15.26 9.03 -16.05
CA GLU A 62 -15.30 9.29 -17.49
C GLU A 62 -14.69 8.14 -18.30
N LEU A 63 -13.55 7.62 -17.83
CA LEU A 63 -12.85 6.50 -18.47
C LEU A 63 -13.46 5.14 -18.15
N ALA A 64 -14.43 5.06 -17.23
CA ALA A 64 -14.89 3.79 -16.66
C ALA A 64 -13.69 2.92 -16.23
N LEU A 65 -12.73 3.52 -15.52
CA LEU A 65 -11.52 2.90 -15.00
C LEU A 65 -11.54 2.95 -13.46
N PRO A 66 -12.07 1.93 -12.77
CA PRO A 66 -12.15 1.90 -11.33
C PRO A 66 -10.78 2.00 -10.67
N LEU A 67 -10.69 2.74 -9.57
CA LEU A 67 -9.50 2.76 -8.72
C LEU A 67 -9.58 1.57 -7.77
N SER A 68 -8.68 0.59 -7.95
CA SER A 68 -8.74 -0.69 -7.24
C SER A 68 -8.06 -0.66 -5.88
N ASN A 69 -7.02 0.13 -5.76
CA ASN A 69 -6.18 0.23 -4.58
C ASN A 69 -5.45 1.58 -4.53
N TYR A 70 -5.11 2.01 -3.33
CA TYR A 70 -4.20 3.12 -3.07
C TYR A 70 -3.03 2.58 -2.25
N ALA A 71 -1.82 2.60 -2.78
CA ALA A 71 -0.65 2.00 -2.16
C ALA A 71 0.38 3.07 -1.79
N ILE A 72 0.85 3.03 -0.56
CA ILE A 72 1.83 3.99 -0.02
C ILE A 72 2.99 3.28 0.66
N PRO A 73 4.21 3.84 0.63
CA PRO A 73 5.26 3.43 1.54
C PRO A 73 4.93 3.88 2.96
N ALA A 74 5.40 3.12 3.96
CA ALA A 74 5.33 3.47 5.37
C ALA A 74 6.39 2.73 6.17
N ASP A 75 6.75 3.27 7.34
CA ASP A 75 7.67 2.64 8.26
C ASP A 75 7.29 2.97 9.69
N VAL A 76 6.51 2.07 10.31
CA VAL A 76 6.07 2.23 11.71
C VAL A 76 7.10 1.77 12.74
N LEU A 77 8.23 1.23 12.29
CA LEU A 77 9.27 0.69 13.16
C LEU A 77 10.18 1.81 13.70
N LYS A 78 9.57 2.77 14.37
CA LYS A 78 10.24 3.85 15.06
C LYS A 78 10.28 3.54 16.56
N TRP A 79 11.48 3.55 17.14
CA TRP A 79 11.64 3.32 18.58
C TRP A 79 11.16 4.49 19.42
N ASP A 80 11.24 5.70 18.89
CA ASP A 80 10.60 6.86 19.50
C ASP A 80 9.10 6.77 19.31
N GLU A 81 8.36 6.89 20.41
CA GLU A 81 6.90 6.76 20.38
C GLU A 81 6.23 7.91 19.61
N GLU A 82 6.76 9.12 19.71
CA GLU A 82 6.17 10.28 19.03
C GLU A 82 6.37 10.16 17.51
N GLU A 83 7.56 9.74 17.05
CA GLU A 83 7.84 9.45 15.64
C GLU A 83 6.92 8.34 15.11
N ARG A 84 6.76 7.26 15.86
CA ARG A 84 5.85 6.17 15.47
C ARG A 84 4.39 6.65 15.37
N ARG A 85 3.94 7.43 16.34
CA ARG A 85 2.61 8.05 16.31
C ARG A 85 2.42 9.00 15.15
N ALA A 86 3.47 9.76 14.78
CA ALA A 86 3.44 10.63 13.61
C ALA A 86 3.29 9.82 12.31
N GLU A 87 4.01 8.70 12.17
CA GLU A 87 3.88 7.80 11.01
C GLU A 87 2.48 7.20 10.92
N ILE A 88 1.91 6.71 12.03
CA ILE A 88 0.54 6.20 12.04
C ILE A 88 -0.47 7.28 11.59
N ARG A 89 -0.33 8.52 12.09
CA ARG A 89 -1.19 9.64 11.65
C ARG A 89 -1.00 9.95 10.17
N ALA A 90 0.21 9.85 9.64
CA ALA A 90 0.47 10.03 8.21
C ALA A 90 -0.25 8.97 7.37
N ILE A 91 -0.21 7.69 7.78
CA ILE A 91 -0.96 6.62 7.13
C ILE A 91 -2.48 6.89 7.21
N GLN A 92 -2.99 7.33 8.35
CA GLN A 92 -4.40 7.69 8.52
C GLN A 92 -4.82 8.85 7.60
N ALA A 93 -3.98 9.84 7.38
CA ALA A 93 -4.24 10.90 6.40
C ALA A 93 -4.37 10.35 4.96
N HIS A 94 -3.61 9.33 4.62
CA HIS A 94 -3.77 8.61 3.34
C HIS A 94 -5.06 7.78 3.29
N VAL A 95 -5.54 7.24 4.42
CA VAL A 95 -6.88 6.61 4.48
C VAL A 95 -7.96 7.64 4.14
N ASP A 96 -7.85 8.88 4.64
CA ASP A 96 -8.80 9.95 4.29
C ASP A 96 -8.79 10.28 2.79
N VAL A 97 -7.61 10.22 2.14
CA VAL A 97 -7.50 10.35 0.68
C VAL A 97 -8.24 9.20 -0.03
N ALA A 98 -8.00 7.95 0.39
CA ALA A 98 -8.68 6.79 -0.17
C ALA A 98 -10.21 6.91 -0.04
N ALA A 99 -10.69 7.34 1.13
CA ALA A 99 -12.12 7.59 1.39
C ALA A 99 -12.68 8.65 0.44
N ARG A 100 -11.97 9.77 0.26
CA ARG A 100 -12.37 10.87 -0.64
C ARG A 100 -12.47 10.42 -2.10
N LEU A 101 -11.58 9.52 -2.52
CA LEU A 101 -11.57 8.95 -3.87
C LEU A 101 -12.55 7.77 -4.06
N GLY A 102 -13.21 7.32 -2.98
CA GLY A 102 -14.08 6.15 -3.02
C GLY A 102 -13.33 4.83 -3.24
N ILE A 103 -12.05 4.78 -2.85
CA ILE A 103 -11.22 3.58 -2.95
C ILE A 103 -11.47 2.71 -1.73
N ALA A 104 -11.90 1.47 -1.96
CA ALA A 104 -12.25 0.54 -0.89
C ALA A 104 -11.07 -0.25 -0.30
N ARG A 105 -9.88 -0.12 -0.89
CA ARG A 105 -8.68 -0.85 -0.45
C ARG A 105 -7.49 0.08 -0.42
N MET A 106 -6.68 -0.05 0.62
CA MET A 106 -5.43 0.70 0.76
C MET A 106 -4.32 -0.22 1.23
N ARG A 107 -3.22 -0.25 0.48
CA ARG A 107 -2.01 -0.94 0.89
C ARG A 107 -1.05 0.07 1.51
N HIS A 108 -0.45 -0.27 2.62
CA HIS A 108 0.69 0.44 3.20
C HIS A 108 1.78 -0.55 3.59
N ASP A 109 3.02 -0.11 3.56
CA ASP A 109 4.10 -0.87 4.17
C ASP A 109 3.99 -0.80 5.71
N ILE A 110 4.72 -1.67 6.38
CA ILE A 110 4.82 -1.68 7.84
C ILE A 110 6.26 -1.38 8.28
N ALA A 111 7.21 -1.76 7.43
CA ALA A 111 8.63 -1.51 7.60
C ALA A 111 9.20 -0.94 6.31
N SER A 112 10.17 -0.04 6.42
CA SER A 112 10.86 0.51 5.26
C SER A 112 11.57 -0.59 4.48
N PHE A 113 11.39 -0.59 3.18
CA PHE A 113 12.13 -1.47 2.28
C PHE A 113 13.64 -1.13 2.25
N ALA A 114 14.01 0.10 2.60
CA ALA A 114 15.38 0.55 2.72
C ALA A 114 16.05 0.17 4.06
N ARG A 115 15.38 -0.65 4.89
CA ARG A 115 15.92 -1.15 6.14
C ARG A 115 17.24 -1.89 5.91
N PRO A 116 18.30 -1.66 6.75
CA PRO A 116 19.55 -2.39 6.62
C PRO A 116 19.36 -3.90 6.81
N ARG A 117 19.99 -4.69 5.92
CA ARG A 117 19.84 -6.17 5.93
C ARG A 117 20.30 -6.82 7.23
N GLU A 118 21.27 -6.27 7.90
CA GLU A 118 21.76 -6.71 9.23
C GLU A 118 20.72 -6.57 10.32
N SER A 119 19.66 -5.80 10.09
CA SER A 119 18.53 -5.61 11.01
C SER A 119 17.29 -6.45 10.58
N ASP A 120 17.42 -7.34 9.62
CA ASP A 120 16.32 -8.18 9.11
C ASP A 120 16.30 -9.59 9.75
N THR A 121 16.95 -9.75 10.89
CA THR A 121 17.06 -11.06 11.53
C THR A 121 15.73 -11.52 12.15
N PRO A 122 15.55 -12.84 12.36
CA PRO A 122 14.40 -13.34 13.11
C PRO A 122 14.28 -12.74 14.51
N ALA A 123 15.41 -12.45 15.17
CA ALA A 123 15.42 -11.82 16.50
C ALA A 123 14.89 -10.39 16.47
N ASP A 124 15.23 -9.61 15.43
CA ASP A 124 14.69 -8.27 15.24
C ASP A 124 13.18 -8.32 14.96
N PHE A 125 12.74 -9.28 14.15
CA PHE A 125 11.32 -9.49 13.88
C PHE A 125 10.53 -9.77 15.16
N GLU A 126 10.99 -10.69 16.01
CA GLU A 126 10.33 -10.97 17.31
C GLU A 126 10.30 -9.74 18.23
N LYS A 127 11.40 -8.97 18.26
CA LYS A 127 11.52 -7.77 19.10
C LYS A 127 10.54 -6.67 18.68
N GLU A 128 10.30 -6.53 17.38
CA GLU A 128 9.49 -5.45 16.79
C GLU A 128 8.06 -5.90 16.47
N PHE A 129 7.73 -7.18 16.62
CA PHE A 129 6.47 -7.78 16.20
C PHE A 129 5.24 -7.07 16.76
N PHE A 130 5.21 -6.82 18.08
CA PHE A 130 4.06 -6.17 18.70
C PHE A 130 3.87 -4.73 18.24
N MET A 131 4.96 -4.03 17.95
CA MET A 131 4.90 -2.67 17.40
C MET A 131 4.21 -2.66 16.03
N MET A 132 4.52 -3.65 15.17
CA MET A 132 3.86 -3.83 13.88
C MET A 132 2.37 -4.11 14.04
N VAL A 133 2.03 -5.04 14.94
CA VAL A 133 0.65 -5.45 15.21
C VAL A 133 -0.20 -4.28 15.71
N GLU A 134 0.30 -3.52 16.70
CA GLU A 134 -0.41 -2.37 17.26
C GLU A 134 -0.66 -1.28 16.22
N ALA A 135 0.38 -0.93 15.45
CA ALA A 135 0.27 0.09 14.42
C ALA A 135 -0.72 -0.33 13.31
N ALA A 136 -0.61 -1.56 12.81
CA ALA A 136 -1.51 -2.08 11.78
C ALA A 136 -2.97 -2.15 12.27
N ALA A 137 -3.18 -2.55 13.52
CA ALA A 137 -4.51 -2.58 14.13
C ALA A 137 -5.11 -1.17 14.25
N GLU A 138 -4.33 -0.18 14.69
CA GLU A 138 -4.78 1.21 14.82
C GLU A 138 -5.16 1.81 13.46
N VAL A 139 -4.37 1.55 12.42
CA VAL A 139 -4.68 1.98 11.04
C VAL A 139 -5.94 1.28 10.53
N ALA A 140 -6.09 -0.03 10.76
CA ALA A 140 -7.27 -0.78 10.35
C ALA A 140 -8.53 -0.29 11.07
N ASP A 141 -8.46 -0.03 12.37
CA ASP A 141 -9.56 0.51 13.17
C ASP A 141 -9.97 1.93 12.68
N TYR A 142 -8.98 2.75 12.28
CA TYR A 142 -9.27 4.05 11.66
C TYR A 142 -10.00 3.90 10.32
N ALA A 143 -9.49 3.03 9.45
CA ALA A 143 -10.02 2.79 8.11
C ALA A 143 -11.42 2.14 8.12
N ALA A 144 -11.75 1.37 9.16
CA ALA A 144 -13.05 0.75 9.33
C ALA A 144 -14.19 1.78 9.34
N ARG A 145 -13.94 3.01 9.82
CA ARG A 145 -14.92 4.10 9.84
C ARG A 145 -15.40 4.51 8.45
N TYR A 146 -14.60 4.23 7.42
CA TYR A 146 -14.90 4.52 6.01
C TYR A 146 -15.24 3.24 5.21
N GLY A 147 -15.28 2.07 5.86
CA GLY A 147 -15.47 0.80 5.17
C GLY A 147 -14.27 0.39 4.31
N ILE A 148 -13.07 0.94 4.58
CA ILE A 148 -11.86 0.65 3.83
C ILE A 148 -11.15 -0.55 4.43
N THR A 149 -10.74 -1.48 3.56
CA THR A 149 -9.83 -2.58 3.90
C THR A 149 -8.40 -2.08 3.77
N THR A 150 -7.63 -2.15 4.85
CA THR A 150 -6.19 -1.93 4.81
C THR A 150 -5.45 -3.24 4.54
N MET A 151 -4.31 -3.13 3.87
CA MET A 151 -3.51 -4.29 3.50
C MET A 151 -2.03 -3.99 3.74
N VAL A 152 -1.29 -5.02 4.15
CA VAL A 152 0.17 -5.01 4.13
C VAL A 152 0.64 -5.96 3.03
N GLU A 153 1.63 -5.55 2.27
CA GLU A 153 2.26 -6.37 1.23
C GLU A 153 3.45 -7.13 1.81
N ASN A 154 3.68 -8.32 1.32
CA ASN A 154 4.94 -9.01 1.52
C ASN A 154 6.04 -8.31 0.71
N HIS A 155 6.65 -7.27 1.27
CA HIS A 155 7.54 -6.34 0.60
C HIS A 155 8.89 -6.21 1.33
N GLY A 156 9.95 -5.97 0.55
CA GLY A 156 11.31 -5.88 1.07
C GLY A 156 11.82 -7.23 1.57
N PHE A 157 12.49 -7.22 2.73
CA PHE A 157 13.11 -8.42 3.31
C PHE A 157 12.61 -8.69 4.73
N PHE A 158 12.16 -7.68 5.44
CA PHE A 158 11.80 -7.79 6.85
C PHE A 158 10.36 -8.29 7.05
N VAL A 159 9.39 -7.66 6.39
CA VAL A 159 7.99 -8.09 6.41
C VAL A 159 7.68 -8.81 5.11
N ASN A 160 8.42 -9.88 4.87
CA ASN A 160 8.29 -10.75 3.70
C ASN A 160 8.48 -12.20 4.17
N GLY A 161 8.11 -13.15 3.31
CA GLY A 161 8.01 -14.55 3.69
C GLY A 161 6.64 -14.90 4.25
N SER A 162 6.15 -16.07 3.88
CA SER A 162 4.80 -16.54 4.20
C SER A 162 4.55 -16.63 5.71
N ASP A 163 5.54 -17.08 6.49
CA ASP A 163 5.45 -17.23 7.94
C ASP A 163 5.24 -15.87 8.66
N ARG A 164 6.04 -14.86 8.31
CA ARG A 164 5.97 -13.54 8.93
C ARG A 164 4.67 -12.81 8.62
N ILE A 165 4.26 -12.89 7.37
CA ILE A 165 3.05 -12.23 6.89
C ILE A 165 1.78 -12.87 7.49
N ILE A 166 1.71 -14.19 7.54
CA ILE A 166 0.58 -14.90 8.15
C ILE A 166 0.48 -14.55 9.64
N ARG A 167 1.60 -14.63 10.36
CA ARG A 167 1.65 -14.28 11.78
C ARG A 167 1.19 -12.84 12.05
N LEU A 168 1.62 -11.88 11.21
CA LEU A 168 1.19 -10.50 11.33
C LEU A 168 -0.32 -10.37 11.11
N ALA A 169 -0.85 -10.97 10.05
CA ALA A 169 -2.27 -10.91 9.73
C ALA A 169 -3.14 -11.52 10.83
N GLU A 170 -2.74 -12.67 11.37
CA GLU A 170 -3.44 -13.34 12.46
C GLU A 170 -3.40 -12.53 13.77
N ALA A 171 -2.25 -11.95 14.10
CA ALA A 171 -2.08 -11.17 15.32
C ALA A 171 -2.85 -9.83 15.29
N VAL A 172 -2.90 -9.16 14.14
CA VAL A 172 -3.69 -7.92 13.96
C VAL A 172 -5.17 -8.20 14.18
N ASN A 173 -5.67 -9.33 13.72
CA ASN A 173 -7.02 -9.83 13.96
C ASN A 173 -8.11 -8.75 13.78
N ARG A 174 -8.09 -8.06 12.64
CA ARG A 174 -9.15 -7.11 12.25
C ARG A 174 -9.85 -7.59 10.98
N PRO A 175 -11.19 -7.53 10.90
CA PRO A 175 -11.93 -8.04 9.74
C PRO A 175 -11.59 -7.31 8.45
N ASN A 176 -11.20 -6.04 8.55
CA ASN A 176 -10.80 -5.18 7.45
C ASN A 176 -9.27 -5.04 7.31
N PHE A 177 -8.47 -5.87 7.97
CA PHE A 177 -7.03 -5.98 7.71
C PHE A 177 -6.76 -7.23 6.87
N LYS A 178 -6.04 -7.09 5.78
CA LYS A 178 -5.76 -8.16 4.82
C LYS A 178 -4.31 -8.10 4.35
N MET A 179 -3.96 -9.02 3.48
CA MET A 179 -2.67 -9.06 2.81
C MET A 179 -2.81 -8.72 1.33
N CYS A 180 -1.85 -7.97 0.82
CA CYS A 180 -1.64 -7.78 -0.61
C CYS A 180 -0.49 -8.71 -1.01
N LEU A 181 -0.82 -9.80 -1.68
CA LEU A 181 0.18 -10.78 -2.09
C LEU A 181 0.92 -10.30 -3.34
N ASP A 182 2.23 -10.09 -3.22
CA ASP A 182 3.15 -9.99 -4.34
C ASP A 182 3.89 -11.31 -4.52
N THR A 183 3.59 -12.02 -5.60
CA THR A 183 4.19 -13.33 -5.88
C THR A 183 5.68 -13.24 -6.24
N GLY A 184 6.13 -12.11 -6.78
CA GLY A 184 7.53 -11.87 -7.11
C GLY A 184 8.40 -11.62 -5.88
N ASN A 185 7.86 -10.92 -4.89
CA ASN A 185 8.60 -10.57 -3.67
C ASN A 185 8.98 -11.78 -2.81
N LEU A 186 8.26 -12.90 -2.89
CA LEU A 186 8.62 -14.13 -2.19
C LEU A 186 10.02 -14.63 -2.60
N LEU A 187 10.41 -14.41 -3.86
CA LEU A 187 11.75 -14.76 -4.35
C LEU A 187 12.88 -13.96 -3.67
N CYS A 188 12.58 -12.80 -3.10
CA CYS A 188 13.56 -12.00 -2.37
C CYS A 188 14.02 -12.65 -1.06
N VAL A 189 13.23 -13.58 -0.54
CA VAL A 189 13.48 -14.33 0.70
C VAL A 189 13.63 -15.84 0.46
N ASP A 190 13.97 -16.21 -0.77
CA ASP A 190 14.20 -17.58 -1.20
C ASP A 190 12.98 -18.53 -1.03
N GLU A 191 11.76 -17.96 -1.04
CA GLU A 191 10.52 -18.75 -1.02
C GLU A 191 9.97 -18.94 -2.45
N PRO A 192 9.73 -20.20 -2.89
CA PRO A 192 9.07 -20.43 -4.16
C PRO A 192 7.60 -20.04 -4.10
N PRO A 193 7.10 -19.11 -4.95
CA PRO A 193 5.72 -18.66 -4.90
C PRO A 193 4.67 -19.76 -5.00
N GLU A 194 4.94 -20.79 -5.78
CA GLU A 194 4.04 -21.93 -6.03
C GLU A 194 3.79 -22.80 -4.79
N THR A 195 4.61 -22.68 -3.75
CA THR A 195 4.46 -23.43 -2.50
C THR A 195 4.15 -22.56 -1.29
N SER A 196 4.24 -21.24 -1.44
CA SER A 196 4.07 -20.25 -0.37
C SER A 196 2.69 -19.57 -0.37
N ILE A 197 1.86 -19.92 -1.37
CA ILE A 197 0.50 -19.35 -1.56
C ILE A 197 -0.57 -20.34 -1.15
#